data_a07a9497e67fb6a948f396462ded96c3
#
_entry.id   a07a9497e67fb6a948f396462ded96c3
#
_cell.length_a   1.000
_cell.length_b   1.000
_cell.length_c   1.000
_cell.angle_alpha   90.00
_cell.angle_beta   90.00
_cell.angle_gamma   90.00
#
_symmetry.space_group_name_H-M   'P 1'
#
loop_
_entity.id
_entity.type
_entity.pdbx_description
1 polymer ?
#
loop_
_entity_poly.entity_id
_entity_poly.type
_entity_poly.pdbx_seq_one_letter_code
_entity_poly.pdbx_strand_id
1 'polypeptide(L)'
;MGDDSNEGGNIVVKLDDLLYARRMTLTELAERIGITLANLSILKTGKAKAIRFSTLEAICRELDCQPGDLLGYASVQPAAAPAEA
;
A
#
# COMPACT_ATOMS: atom_id res chain seq x y z
N MET A 1 -1.22 22.38 -5.19
CA MET A 1 -1.03 21.86 -5.02
C MET A 1 -0.84 21.00 -4.83
N GLY A 2 -0.89 21.05 -4.93
CA GLY A 2 -0.69 20.10 -4.79
C GLY A 2 -0.68 19.37 -4.46
N ASP A 3 -0.64 19.32 -4.48
CA ASP A 3 -0.64 18.47 -4.29
C ASP A 3 -0.55 17.66 -3.79
N ASP A 4 -0.40 17.77 -3.88
CA ASP A 4 -0.29 16.97 -3.59
C ASP A 4 -0.16 16.33 -2.76
N SER A 5 0.00 16.66 -2.55
CA SER A 5 0.28 16.15 -1.90
C SER A 5 0.06 15.54 -1.12
N ASN A 6 -0.03 15.51 -0.77
CA ASN A 6 -0.10 14.87 -0.08
C ASN A 6 -0.37 14.11 0.05
N GLU A 7 -0.19 14.42 -0.53
CA GLU A 7 -0.48 13.76 -0.68
C GLU A 7 -0.96 12.80 -0.24
N GLY A 8 -1.71 12.77 -0.53
CA GLY A 8 -2.38 11.58 -0.19
C GLY A 8 -1.88 10.97 1.05
N GLY A 9 -1.40 11.71 1.85
CA GLY A 9 -0.61 11.20 2.93
C GLY A 9 -1.36 10.45 3.99
N ASN A 10 -2.67 10.38 3.94
CA ASN A 10 -3.42 9.70 4.98
C ASN A 10 -3.64 8.22 4.71
N ILE A 11 -3.38 7.78 3.52
CA ILE A 11 -3.44 6.35 3.22
C ILE A 11 -2.04 5.79 3.35
N VAL A 12 -1.92 4.75 4.16
CA VAL A 12 -0.61 4.09 4.34
C VAL A 12 -0.61 2.76 3.61
N VAL A 13 0.53 2.44 3.03
CA VAL A 13 0.72 1.18 2.34
C VAL A 13 1.63 0.33 3.20
N LYS A 14 1.12 -0.82 3.63
CA LYS A 14 1.85 -1.70 4.56
C LYS A 14 2.49 -2.85 3.83
N LEU A 15 2.95 -2.61 2.62
CA LEU A 15 3.52 -3.66 1.78
C LEU A 15 4.79 -4.24 2.38
N ASP A 16 5.65 -3.38 2.94
CA ASP A 16 6.89 -3.87 3.55
C ASP A 16 6.62 -4.88 4.66
N ASP A 17 5.63 -4.58 5.49
CA ASP A 17 5.30 -5.48 6.60
C ASP A 17 4.85 -6.84 6.09
N LEU A 18 4.03 -6.83 5.04
CA LEU A 18 3.53 -8.08 4.47
C LEU A 18 4.63 -8.86 3.79
N LEU A 19 5.51 -8.17 3.05
CA LEU A 19 6.64 -8.83 2.41
C LEU A 19 7.54 -9.47 3.46
N TYR A 20 7.82 -8.73 4.53
CA TYR A 20 8.65 -9.26 5.60
C TYR A 20 8.01 -10.49 6.23
N ALA A 21 6.71 -10.42 6.51
CA ALA A 21 6.00 -11.53 7.12
C ALA A 21 5.98 -12.76 6.23
N ARG A 22 5.96 -12.57 4.92
CA ARG A 22 5.93 -13.67 3.97
C ARG A 22 7.33 -14.06 3.48
N ARG A 23 8.36 -13.37 3.94
CA ARG A 23 9.75 -13.60 3.54
C ARG A 23 9.90 -13.51 2.03
N MET A 24 9.28 -12.51 1.45
CA MET A 24 9.30 -12.29 0.02
C MET A 24 9.94 -10.94 -0.25
N THR A 25 10.74 -10.85 -1.31
CA THR A 25 11.32 -9.58 -1.70
C THR A 25 10.38 -8.82 -2.61
N LEU A 26 10.59 -7.51 -2.70
CA LEU A 26 9.80 -6.69 -3.60
C LEU A 26 9.98 -7.14 -5.05
N THR A 27 11.22 -7.47 -5.42
CA THR A 27 11.52 -7.97 -6.77
C THR A 27 10.73 -9.23 -7.07
N GLU A 28 10.71 -10.14 -6.12
CA GLU A 28 10.00 -11.39 -6.29
C GLU A 28 8.51 -11.16 -6.48
N LEU A 29 7.93 -10.27 -5.67
CA LEU A 29 6.52 -9.96 -5.81
C LEU A 29 6.23 -9.33 -7.17
N ALA A 30 7.08 -8.39 -7.61
CA ALA A 30 6.89 -7.75 -8.90
C ALA A 30 6.87 -8.78 -10.03
N GLU A 31 7.78 -9.76 -9.96
CA GLU A 31 7.83 -10.81 -10.97
C GLU A 31 6.57 -11.67 -10.94
N ARG A 32 6.10 -11.99 -9.76
CA ARG A 32 4.94 -12.87 -9.63
C ARG A 32 3.66 -12.22 -10.15
N ILE A 33 3.51 -10.92 -9.96
CA ILE A 33 2.29 -10.25 -10.39
C ILE A 33 2.43 -9.57 -11.75
N GLY A 34 3.63 -9.60 -12.33
CA GLY A 34 3.80 -9.14 -13.70
C GLY A 34 3.87 -7.63 -13.86
N ILE A 35 4.35 -6.93 -12.87
CA ILE A 35 4.56 -5.48 -13.01
C ILE A 35 6.04 -5.18 -12.79
N THR A 36 6.44 -3.97 -13.16
CA THR A 36 7.84 -3.60 -13.01
C THR A 36 8.16 -3.34 -11.55
N LEU A 37 9.41 -3.56 -11.20
CA LEU A 37 9.88 -3.24 -9.86
C LEU A 37 9.72 -1.76 -9.56
N ALA A 38 9.93 -0.91 -10.57
CA ALA A 38 9.78 0.53 -10.38
C ALA A 38 8.33 0.88 -9.99
N ASN A 39 7.36 0.29 -10.67
CA ASN A 39 5.96 0.57 -10.36
C ASN A 39 5.59 0.06 -8.98
N LEU A 40 6.06 -1.11 -8.62
CA LEU A 40 5.75 -1.65 -7.30
C LEU A 40 6.45 -0.83 -6.21
N SER A 41 7.64 -0.33 -6.50
CA SER A 41 8.36 0.51 -5.56
C SER A 41 7.63 1.83 -5.30
N ILE A 42 7.03 2.41 -6.33
CA ILE A 42 6.23 3.62 -6.16
C ILE A 42 5.07 3.35 -5.20
N LEU A 43 4.42 2.22 -5.36
CA LEU A 43 3.33 1.85 -4.46
C LEU A 43 3.85 1.64 -3.04
N LYS A 44 4.96 0.92 -2.91
CA LYS A 44 5.53 0.61 -1.60
C LYS A 44 5.86 1.87 -0.80
N THR A 45 6.36 2.89 -1.48
CA THR A 45 6.77 4.10 -0.78
C THR A 45 5.61 5.04 -0.51
N GLY A 46 4.40 4.66 -0.93
CA GLY A 46 3.24 5.49 -0.68
C GLY A 46 3.09 6.65 -1.63
N LYS A 47 3.84 6.64 -2.72
CA LYS A 47 3.79 7.74 -3.69
C LYS A 47 2.81 7.50 -4.82
N ALA A 48 2.20 6.34 -4.86
CA ALA A 48 1.20 6.05 -5.88
C ALA A 48 -0.06 6.84 -5.58
N LYS A 49 -0.65 7.41 -6.60
CA LYS A 49 -1.89 8.16 -6.44
C LYS A 49 -3.11 7.29 -6.65
N ALA A 50 -2.92 6.12 -7.19
CA ALA A 50 -4.00 5.19 -7.45
C ALA A 50 -3.43 3.80 -7.60
N ILE A 51 -4.27 2.81 -7.42
CA ILE A 51 -3.90 1.43 -7.65
C ILE A 51 -5.09 0.77 -8.36
N ARG A 52 -4.80 -0.01 -9.37
CA ARG A 52 -5.85 -0.75 -10.05
C ARG A 52 -6.30 -1.90 -9.17
N PHE A 53 -7.59 -2.17 -9.22
CA PHE A 53 -8.11 -3.30 -8.46
C PHE A 53 -7.47 -4.61 -8.89
N SER A 54 -7.13 -4.76 -10.18
CA SER A 54 -6.45 -5.97 -10.64
C SER A 54 -5.09 -6.13 -9.98
N THR A 55 -4.35 -5.03 -9.83
CA THR A 55 -3.06 -5.07 -9.15
C THR A 55 -3.23 -5.37 -7.68
N LEU A 56 -4.20 -4.72 -7.05
CA LEU A 56 -4.50 -4.96 -5.65
C LEU A 56 -4.85 -6.43 -5.41
N GLU A 57 -5.69 -6.98 -6.27
CA GLU A 57 -6.07 -8.37 -6.17
C GLU A 57 -4.87 -9.30 -6.31
N ALA A 58 -3.98 -9.00 -7.26
CA ALA A 58 -2.81 -9.83 -7.48
C ALA A 58 -1.89 -9.82 -6.26
N ILE A 59 -1.70 -8.65 -5.66
CA ILE A 59 -0.88 -8.54 -4.46
C ILE A 59 -1.50 -9.34 -3.32
N CYS A 60 -2.80 -9.20 -3.12
CA CYS A 60 -3.48 -9.91 -2.06
C CYS A 60 -3.40 -11.43 -2.27
N ARG A 61 -3.52 -11.87 -3.51
CA ARG A 61 -3.43 -13.28 -3.81
C ARG A 61 -2.02 -13.82 -3.52
N GLU A 62 -1.00 -13.10 -3.95
CA GLU A 62 0.37 -13.58 -3.77
C GLU A 62 0.83 -13.53 -2.32
N LEU A 63 0.34 -12.56 -1.58
CA LEU A 63 0.73 -12.41 -0.18
C LEU A 63 -0.29 -13.03 0.78
N ASP A 64 -1.35 -13.60 0.22
CA ASP A 64 -2.40 -14.26 1.02
C ASP A 64 -2.89 -13.31 2.10
N CYS A 65 -3.37 -12.16 1.68
CA CYS A 65 -3.82 -11.13 2.61
C CYS A 65 -5.06 -10.44 2.04
N GLN A 66 -5.67 -9.64 2.86
CA GLN A 66 -6.82 -8.83 2.48
C GLN A 66 -6.36 -7.41 2.16
N PRO A 67 -7.14 -6.67 1.35
CA PRO A 67 -6.77 -5.27 1.10
C PRO A 67 -6.59 -4.45 2.37
N GLY A 68 -7.36 -4.74 3.41
CA GLY A 68 -7.20 -4.03 4.67
C GLY A 68 -5.90 -4.35 5.40
N ASP A 69 -5.26 -5.46 5.04
CA ASP A 69 -3.93 -5.76 5.58
C ASP A 69 -2.85 -4.96 4.86
N LEU A 70 -3.11 -4.64 3.60
CA LEU A 70 -2.14 -3.93 2.76
C LEU A 70 -2.28 -2.43 2.88
N LEU A 71 -3.50 -1.93 2.96
CA LEU A 71 -3.78 -0.50 2.96
C LEU A 71 -4.43 -0.11 4.28
N GLY A 72 -4.01 1.02 4.80
CA GLY A 72 -4.59 1.55 6.00
C GLY A 72 -4.86 3.04 5.87
N TYR A 73 -5.59 3.56 6.80
CA TYR A 73 -5.86 4.98 6.88
C TYR A 73 -5.32 5.49 8.21
N ALA A 74 -4.44 6.45 8.13
CA ALA A 74 -3.86 7.04 9.32
C ALA A 74 -4.33 8.49 9.40
N SER A 75 -5.16 8.78 10.36
CA SER A 75 -5.61 10.14 10.55
C SER A 75 -4.45 10.97 11.07
N VAL A 76 -4.27 12.14 10.49
CA VAL A 76 -3.29 13.06 11.00
C VAL A 76 -3.87 13.95 12.07
N GLN A 77 -5.13 13.78 12.37
CA GLN A 77 -5.80 14.57 13.41
C GLN A 77 -5.50 13.94 14.75
N PRO A 78 -4.62 14.48 15.51
CA PRO A 78 -4.24 13.80 16.74
C PRO A 78 -5.38 13.67 17.70
N ALA A 79 -6.14 14.66 17.84
CA ALA A 79 -7.11 14.61 18.86
C ALA A 79 -8.39 14.06 18.43
N ALA A 80 -8.55 13.98 17.33
CA ALA A 80 -9.82 13.67 17.01
C ALA A 80 -10.30 12.45 17.43
N ALA A 81 -10.35 12.31 17.71
CA ALA A 81 -10.75 11.34 17.87
C ALA A 81 -11.64 10.82 18.16
N PRO A 82 -11.99 10.62 18.29
CA PRO A 82 -12.61 9.99 18.50
C PRO A 82 -13.55 9.66 18.35
N ALA A 83 -13.78 9.71 18.24
CA ALA A 83 -14.53 9.36 18.24
C ALA A 83 -15.33 8.92 18.10
N GLU A 84 -15.51 8.84 17.89
CA GLU A 84 -16.21 8.45 17.77
C GLU A 84 -16.76 7.92 17.75
N ALA A 85 -16.78 7.90 17.62
CA ALA A 85 -17.30 7.30 17.67
C ALA A 85 -17.90 7.14 17.61
#